data_9e40545c5b577724236ad3f2738d5826
#
_entry.id   9e40545c5b577724236ad3f2738d5826
#
_cell.length_a   1.000
_cell.length_b   1.000
_cell.length_c   1.000
_cell.angle_alpha   90.00
_cell.angle_beta   90.00
_cell.angle_gamma   90.00
#
_symmetry.space_group_name_H-M   'P 1'
#
loop_
_entity.id
_entity.type
_entity.pdbx_description
1 polymer ?
#
loop_
_entity_poly.entity_id
_entity_poly.type
_entity_poly.pdbx_seq_one_letter_code
_entity_poly.pdbx_strand_id
1 'polypeptide(L)'
;MTGLPAGADGRAQILRFQDLKGWDGDDHMAALSVFRETCPDIDRPDWGPLCALAGDLTDARGFFELFFRPVLIGDGTPALFTGYFEPELEGSRTPTARFRYPIYRYPPEVTPGEPWFTRAEIEEQELLQGRGLEIVWLDDPVEVFFLQVQGSGRVRLRDGSALRVGYGGKNGHPYRSIGQELVRRGVYRPHQVSAQVIRNWVRRNPDEGRTLLWHNPSFVFFREIGDVPAEKGPLGAMNRSVTALRSVAVDPDYVPLGAPVWIEKGGKDPMHKLMVAQDTGSAIKGAQRADIFFGTGAAAGKRAGTVRDSGRLVVLLPISEALRLAPEG
;
A
#
# COMPACT_ATOMS: atom_id res chain seq x y z
N MET A 1 0.91 26.26 -7.64
CA MET A 1 -0.53 26.04 -7.83
C MET A 1 -0.74 24.53 -8.05
N THR A 2 -0.82 23.74 -7.00
CA THR A 2 -1.19 22.33 -7.08
C THR A 2 -2.59 22.22 -6.50
N GLY A 3 -3.60 22.57 -7.33
CA GLY A 3 -4.98 22.21 -7.06
C GLY A 3 -5.10 20.70 -6.90
N LEU A 4 -6.19 20.21 -6.31
CA LEU A 4 -6.57 18.79 -6.42
C LEU A 4 -6.54 18.43 -7.91
N PRO A 5 -5.99 17.27 -8.29
CA PRO A 5 -5.86 16.90 -9.70
C PRO A 5 -7.23 16.95 -10.38
N ALA A 6 -7.23 17.36 -11.65
CA ALA A 6 -8.42 17.54 -12.48
C ALA A 6 -9.15 16.24 -12.87
N GLY A 7 -9.15 15.25 -11.98
CA GLY A 7 -9.85 13.96 -12.10
C GLY A 7 -11.01 13.80 -11.12
N ALA A 8 -11.30 14.82 -10.32
CA ALA A 8 -12.43 14.79 -9.40
C ALA A 8 -13.77 15.15 -10.08
N ASP A 9 -14.06 14.52 -11.22
CA ASP A 9 -15.45 14.46 -11.75
C ASP A 9 -16.37 13.62 -10.85
N GLY A 10 -15.85 13.11 -9.73
CA GLY A 10 -16.62 12.56 -8.62
C GLY A 10 -17.24 13.71 -7.82
N ARG A 11 -18.53 13.60 -7.55
CA ARG A 11 -19.25 14.56 -6.69
C ARG A 11 -18.59 14.57 -5.32
N ALA A 12 -18.06 15.73 -4.90
CA ALA A 12 -17.60 15.94 -3.54
C ALA A 12 -18.79 16.41 -2.69
N GLN A 13 -18.95 15.81 -1.51
CA GLN A 13 -19.98 16.18 -0.55
C GLN A 13 -19.34 16.39 0.82
N ILE A 14 -19.53 17.56 1.40
CA ILE A 14 -19.16 17.82 2.80
C ILE A 14 -20.18 17.13 3.71
N LEU A 15 -19.67 16.35 4.65
CA LEU A 15 -20.44 15.68 5.70
C LEU A 15 -20.21 16.36 7.05
N ARG A 16 -21.02 16.00 8.05
CA ARG A 16 -20.77 16.36 9.45
C ARG A 16 -20.08 15.20 10.15
N PHE A 17 -19.29 15.45 11.19
CA PHE A 17 -18.65 14.38 11.97
C PHE A 17 -19.65 13.41 12.58
N GLN A 18 -20.83 13.88 12.97
CA GLN A 18 -21.93 13.04 13.46
C GLN A 18 -22.49 12.07 12.41
N ASP A 19 -22.25 12.29 11.12
CA ASP A 19 -22.66 11.42 10.03
C ASP A 19 -21.64 10.29 9.76
N LEU A 20 -20.50 10.32 10.48
CA LEU A 20 -19.45 9.30 10.43
C LEU A 20 -19.76 8.20 11.44
N LYS A 21 -20.03 7.01 10.94
CA LYS A 21 -20.40 5.89 11.79
C LYS A 21 -19.26 5.49 12.73
N GLY A 22 -19.48 5.59 14.04
CA GLY A 22 -18.53 5.18 15.07
C GLY A 22 -17.39 6.18 15.32
N TRP A 23 -17.49 7.41 14.82
CA TRP A 23 -16.48 8.46 15.01
C TRP A 23 -16.10 8.65 16.48
N ASP A 24 -17.10 8.75 17.36
CA ASP A 24 -16.89 9.01 18.80
C ASP A 24 -16.10 7.91 19.53
N GLY A 25 -16.06 6.70 18.97
CA GLY A 25 -15.47 5.53 19.62
C GLY A 25 -14.03 5.20 19.16
N ASP A 26 -13.45 5.97 18.24
CA ASP A 26 -12.08 5.68 17.79
C ASP A 26 -11.02 6.33 18.69
N ASP A 27 -9.83 5.77 18.68
CA ASP A 27 -8.62 6.34 19.28
C ASP A 27 -8.03 7.41 18.32
N HIS A 28 -8.57 8.64 18.39
CA HIS A 28 -8.11 9.76 17.58
C HIS A 28 -6.67 10.16 17.87
N MET A 29 -6.17 9.89 19.10
CA MET A 29 -4.78 10.20 19.47
C MET A 29 -3.81 9.32 18.70
N ALA A 30 -4.13 8.04 18.49
CA ALA A 30 -3.31 7.17 17.67
C ALA A 30 -3.22 7.65 16.21
N ALA A 31 -4.33 8.17 15.66
CA ALA A 31 -4.34 8.78 14.32
C ALA A 31 -3.57 10.10 14.27
N LEU A 32 -3.73 10.95 15.28
CA LEU A 32 -2.99 12.22 15.39
C LEU A 32 -1.49 11.99 15.49
N SER A 33 -1.04 10.95 16.19
CA SER A 33 0.38 10.60 16.28
C SER A 33 0.97 10.27 14.91
N VAL A 34 0.25 9.50 14.08
CA VAL A 34 0.67 9.18 12.71
C VAL A 34 0.61 10.43 11.81
N PHE A 35 -0.40 11.27 11.97
CA PHE A 35 -0.51 12.53 11.25
C PHE A 35 0.69 13.45 11.55
N ARG A 36 1.09 13.58 12.81
CA ARG A 36 2.28 14.35 13.24
C ARG A 36 3.57 13.86 12.59
N GLU A 37 3.77 12.54 12.55
CA GLU A 37 4.93 11.93 11.88
C GLU A 37 4.94 12.22 10.37
N THR A 38 3.77 12.41 9.78
CA THR A 38 3.58 12.65 8.34
C THR A 38 3.73 14.12 7.96
N CYS A 39 3.41 15.01 8.86
CA CYS A 39 3.37 16.46 8.65
C CYS A 39 4.59 17.07 7.95
N PRO A 40 5.85 16.71 8.29
CA PRO A 40 7.02 17.30 7.62
C PRO A 40 7.09 17.08 6.11
N ASP A 41 6.35 16.11 5.59
CA ASP A 41 6.36 15.74 4.17
C ASP A 41 5.11 16.19 3.42
N ILE A 42 4.20 16.91 4.09
CA ILE A 42 2.99 17.45 3.45
C ILE A 42 3.32 18.81 2.84
N ASP A 43 3.59 18.82 1.54
CA ASP A 43 3.86 20.06 0.78
C ASP A 43 2.56 20.67 0.22
N ARG A 44 1.72 21.19 1.16
CA ARG A 44 0.46 21.87 0.82
C ARG A 44 0.25 23.08 1.73
N PRO A 45 -0.04 24.27 1.17
CA PRO A 45 -0.07 25.53 1.94
C PRO A 45 -1.02 25.53 3.14
N ASP A 46 -2.21 24.95 2.97
CA ASP A 46 -3.25 24.93 4.03
C ASP A 46 -2.93 23.94 5.17
N TRP A 47 -1.95 23.04 4.97
CA TRP A 47 -1.62 21.99 5.94
C TRP A 47 -0.51 22.39 6.92
N GLY A 48 0.42 23.24 6.49
CA GLY A 48 1.55 23.67 7.33
C GLY A 48 1.16 24.24 8.70
N PRO A 49 0.22 25.21 8.77
CA PRO A 49 -0.28 25.73 10.05
C PRO A 49 -0.94 24.66 10.93
N LEU A 50 -1.67 23.72 10.34
CA LEU A 50 -2.34 22.63 11.06
C LEU A 50 -1.30 21.64 11.62
N CYS A 51 -0.27 21.36 10.87
CA CYS A 51 0.85 20.55 11.31
C CYS A 51 1.59 21.16 12.50
N ALA A 52 1.80 22.47 12.49
CA ALA A 52 2.40 23.18 13.61
C ALA A 52 1.51 23.11 14.87
N LEU A 53 0.20 23.31 14.71
CA LEU A 53 -0.77 23.19 15.82
C LEU A 53 -0.87 21.76 16.36
N ALA A 54 -0.78 20.75 15.52
CA ALA A 54 -0.87 19.35 15.92
C ALA A 54 0.20 18.94 16.95
N GLY A 55 1.35 19.63 17.00
CA GLY A 55 2.55 19.21 17.75
C GLY A 55 2.29 18.84 19.21
N ASP A 56 1.67 19.74 19.99
CA ASP A 56 1.52 19.62 21.45
C ASP A 56 0.09 19.33 21.92
N LEU A 57 -0.85 19.08 21.00
CA LEU A 57 -2.26 18.90 21.34
C LEU A 57 -2.51 17.56 22.04
N THR A 58 -3.36 17.60 23.07
CA THR A 58 -3.85 16.41 23.79
C THR A 58 -5.30 16.05 23.43
N ASP A 59 -6.06 17.01 22.89
CA ASP A 59 -7.41 16.77 22.37
C ASP A 59 -7.36 16.51 20.87
N ALA A 60 -7.07 15.27 20.50
CA ALA A 60 -6.97 14.87 19.11
C ALA A 60 -8.31 14.93 18.36
N ARG A 61 -9.41 14.56 19.03
CA ARG A 61 -10.74 14.63 18.44
C ARG A 61 -11.14 16.06 18.14
N GLY A 62 -11.02 16.94 19.12
CA GLY A 62 -11.28 18.37 18.95
C GLY A 62 -10.45 18.99 17.84
N PHE A 63 -9.18 18.59 17.70
CA PHE A 63 -8.32 19.04 16.61
C PHE A 63 -8.92 18.70 15.22
N PHE A 64 -9.31 17.47 14.99
CA PHE A 64 -9.88 17.10 13.70
C PHE A 64 -11.24 17.76 13.45
N GLU A 65 -12.10 17.86 14.46
CA GLU A 65 -13.43 18.47 14.34
C GLU A 65 -13.38 19.99 14.10
N LEU A 66 -12.40 20.69 14.71
CA LEU A 66 -12.27 22.14 14.59
C LEU A 66 -11.64 22.56 13.26
N PHE A 67 -10.66 21.85 12.77
CA PHE A 67 -9.82 22.31 11.66
C PHE A 67 -10.08 21.60 10.33
N PHE A 68 -10.82 20.49 10.32
CA PHE A 68 -11.10 19.72 9.12
C PHE A 68 -12.60 19.64 8.84
N ARG A 69 -12.92 19.24 7.62
CA ARG A 69 -14.26 18.82 7.22
C ARG A 69 -14.19 17.43 6.59
N PRO A 70 -15.10 16.52 6.96
CA PRO A 70 -15.24 15.24 6.30
C PRO A 70 -15.79 15.44 4.88
N VAL A 71 -15.09 14.95 3.88
CA VAL A 71 -15.49 15.07 2.47
C VAL A 71 -15.62 13.68 1.87
N LEU A 72 -16.80 13.34 1.41
CA LEU A 72 -17.05 12.14 0.62
C LEU A 72 -16.81 12.46 -0.85
N ILE A 73 -15.81 11.80 -1.44
CA ILE A 73 -15.47 11.95 -2.86
C ILE A 73 -15.87 10.64 -3.57
N GLY A 74 -16.76 10.72 -4.55
CA GLY A 74 -17.18 9.53 -5.30
C GLY A 74 -18.45 9.75 -6.10
N ASP A 75 -18.83 8.73 -6.85
CA ASP A 75 -20.02 8.69 -7.72
C ASP A 75 -21.23 7.97 -7.06
N GLY A 76 -21.13 7.66 -5.77
CA GLY A 76 -22.14 6.88 -5.03
C GLY A 76 -21.86 5.37 -5.00
N THR A 77 -20.81 4.89 -5.66
CA THR A 77 -20.40 3.48 -5.54
C THR A 77 -19.77 3.23 -4.16
N PRO A 78 -20.03 2.06 -3.55
CA PRO A 78 -19.38 1.69 -2.30
C PRO A 78 -17.86 1.59 -2.44
N ALA A 79 -17.14 1.96 -1.39
CA ALA A 79 -15.70 1.78 -1.34
C ALA A 79 -15.31 0.29 -1.39
N LEU A 80 -14.14 0.02 -1.98
CA LEU A 80 -13.48 -1.26 -1.91
C LEU A 80 -12.25 -1.16 -1.01
N PHE A 81 -12.28 -1.91 0.07
CA PHE A 81 -11.16 -2.08 0.99
C PHE A 81 -10.47 -3.42 0.78
N THR A 82 -9.15 -3.40 0.75
CA THR A 82 -8.28 -4.57 0.82
C THR A 82 -7.25 -4.38 1.93
N GLY A 83 -6.37 -5.35 2.13
CA GLY A 83 -5.32 -5.26 3.13
C GLY A 83 -3.97 -5.63 2.54
N TYR A 84 -2.93 -4.93 3.00
CA TYR A 84 -1.54 -5.27 2.75
C TYR A 84 -0.75 -5.38 4.04
N PHE A 85 0.46 -5.94 3.96
CA PHE A 85 1.32 -6.17 5.10
C PHE A 85 2.79 -6.21 4.67
N GLU A 86 3.69 -6.09 5.61
CA GLU A 86 5.12 -6.31 5.37
C GLU A 86 5.44 -7.80 5.58
N PRO A 87 5.76 -8.58 4.53
CA PRO A 87 6.18 -9.97 4.68
C PRO A 87 7.52 -10.08 5.40
N GLU A 88 7.67 -11.14 6.18
CA GLU A 88 8.94 -11.53 6.79
C GLU A 88 9.37 -12.87 6.19
N LEU A 89 10.49 -12.87 5.48
CA LEU A 89 11.00 -13.98 4.68
C LEU A 89 12.39 -14.40 5.18
N GLU A 90 12.80 -15.62 4.86
CA GLU A 90 14.19 -16.06 5.06
C GLU A 90 15.02 -15.83 3.81
N GLY A 91 16.30 -15.47 3.97
CA GLY A 91 17.17 -15.21 2.83
C GLY A 91 18.65 -15.29 3.14
N SER A 92 19.46 -15.05 2.11
CA SER A 92 20.92 -15.03 2.18
C SER A 92 21.49 -13.90 1.34
N ARG A 93 22.56 -13.25 1.83
CA ARG A 93 23.30 -12.22 1.07
C ARG A 93 24.08 -12.80 -0.12
N THR A 94 24.25 -14.10 -0.15
CA THR A 94 24.93 -14.81 -1.24
C THR A 94 24.08 -15.97 -1.72
N PRO A 95 24.16 -16.38 -3.00
CA PRO A 95 23.43 -17.53 -3.51
C PRO A 95 23.92 -18.81 -2.82
N THR A 96 22.97 -19.73 -2.55
CA THR A 96 23.25 -21.06 -1.97
C THR A 96 22.37 -22.10 -2.65
N ALA A 97 22.55 -23.38 -2.34
CA ALA A 97 21.66 -24.43 -2.86
C ALA A 97 20.19 -24.23 -2.48
N ARG A 98 19.91 -23.59 -1.32
CA ARG A 98 18.54 -23.24 -0.89
C ARG A 98 18.09 -21.87 -1.41
N PHE A 99 18.89 -20.84 -1.20
CA PHE A 99 18.55 -19.46 -1.55
C PHE A 99 19.06 -19.13 -2.95
N ARG A 100 18.19 -19.21 -3.95
CA ARG A 100 18.55 -19.12 -5.37
C ARG A 100 17.84 -18.01 -6.12
N TYR A 101 16.78 -17.43 -5.55
CA TYR A 101 15.91 -16.46 -6.23
C TYR A 101 16.22 -15.06 -5.74
N PRO A 102 16.98 -14.25 -6.53
CA PRO A 102 17.38 -12.92 -6.11
C PRO A 102 16.25 -11.90 -6.22
N ILE A 103 16.32 -10.88 -5.36
CA ILE A 103 15.64 -9.61 -5.55
C ILE A 103 16.69 -8.56 -5.94
N TYR A 104 16.31 -7.64 -6.81
CA TYR A 104 17.23 -6.76 -7.49
C TYR A 104 17.04 -5.29 -7.16
N ARG A 105 18.14 -4.53 -7.17
CA ARG A 105 18.13 -3.07 -7.23
C ARG A 105 17.60 -2.60 -8.57
N TYR A 106 17.15 -1.35 -8.59
CA TYR A 106 16.70 -0.68 -9.82
C TYR A 106 17.87 -0.53 -10.79
N PRO A 107 17.76 -1.07 -12.01
CA PRO A 107 18.82 -0.94 -13.00
C PRO A 107 18.96 0.50 -13.50
N PRO A 108 20.19 1.01 -13.68
CA PRO A 108 20.42 2.40 -14.05
C PRO A 108 19.89 2.77 -15.44
N GLU A 109 19.74 1.80 -16.33
CA GLU A 109 19.23 2.01 -17.70
C GLU A 109 17.70 2.06 -17.79
N VAL A 110 16.98 1.75 -16.71
CA VAL A 110 15.51 1.80 -16.71
C VAL A 110 15.03 3.23 -16.49
N THR A 111 14.31 3.78 -17.45
CA THR A 111 13.72 5.12 -17.33
C THR A 111 12.41 5.03 -16.51
N PRO A 112 12.28 5.82 -15.43
CA PRO A 112 11.06 5.82 -14.65
C PRO A 112 9.83 6.20 -15.49
N GLY A 113 8.78 5.37 -15.40
CA GLY A 113 7.52 5.59 -16.11
C GLY A 113 7.47 5.05 -17.53
N GLU A 114 8.59 4.70 -18.14
CA GLU A 114 8.65 4.08 -19.46
C GLU A 114 8.63 2.55 -19.37
N PRO A 115 7.95 1.86 -20.29
CA PRO A 115 8.02 0.40 -20.37
C PRO A 115 9.43 -0.08 -20.71
N TRP A 116 9.97 -0.95 -19.87
CA TRP A 116 11.19 -1.72 -20.11
C TRP A 116 10.80 -3.17 -20.46
N PHE A 117 11.69 -4.13 -20.32
CA PHE A 117 11.35 -5.54 -20.53
C PHE A 117 10.27 -6.02 -19.57
N THR A 118 9.40 -6.92 -20.03
CA THR A 118 8.39 -7.59 -19.20
C THR A 118 9.05 -8.53 -18.19
N ARG A 119 8.31 -8.95 -17.17
CA ARG A 119 8.76 -10.00 -16.23
C ARG A 119 9.26 -11.26 -16.96
N ALA A 120 8.50 -11.74 -17.95
CA ALA A 120 8.88 -12.93 -18.71
C ALA A 120 10.24 -12.75 -19.38
N GLU A 121 10.46 -11.64 -20.09
CA GLU A 121 11.72 -11.34 -20.77
C GLU A 121 12.88 -11.19 -19.78
N ILE A 122 12.65 -10.52 -18.65
CA ILE A 122 13.68 -10.33 -17.60
C ILE A 122 14.14 -11.67 -17.04
N GLU A 123 13.18 -12.56 -16.72
CA GLU A 123 13.46 -13.83 -16.07
C GLU A 123 13.94 -14.90 -17.06
N GLU A 124 13.37 -14.97 -18.28
CA GLU A 124 13.70 -15.96 -19.29
C GLU A 124 15.07 -15.70 -19.93
N GLN A 125 15.41 -14.43 -20.16
CA GLN A 125 16.70 -14.03 -20.74
C GLN A 125 17.76 -13.72 -19.68
N GLU A 126 17.43 -13.89 -18.39
CA GLU A 126 18.34 -13.65 -17.25
C GLU A 126 18.98 -12.25 -17.26
N LEU A 127 18.23 -11.22 -17.70
CA LEU A 127 18.74 -9.87 -18.00
C LEU A 127 19.40 -9.15 -16.81
N LEU A 128 19.14 -9.60 -15.60
CA LEU A 128 19.67 -8.99 -14.35
C LEU A 128 20.76 -9.81 -13.69
N GLN A 129 20.95 -11.07 -14.09
CA GLN A 129 21.86 -12.00 -13.44
C GLN A 129 23.33 -11.60 -13.61
N GLY A 130 24.08 -11.67 -12.50
CA GLY A 130 25.53 -11.42 -12.51
C GLY A 130 25.94 -9.96 -12.74
N ARG A 131 24.99 -9.02 -12.61
CA ARG A 131 25.24 -7.60 -12.83
C ARG A 131 25.55 -6.82 -11.54
N GLY A 132 25.61 -7.49 -10.40
CA GLY A 132 25.83 -6.87 -9.09
C GLY A 132 24.60 -6.07 -8.59
N LEU A 133 23.43 -6.32 -9.16
CA LEU A 133 22.18 -5.70 -8.78
C LEU A 133 21.43 -6.50 -7.69
N GLU A 134 21.88 -7.70 -7.40
CA GLU A 134 21.28 -8.56 -6.41
C GLU A 134 21.44 -7.99 -5.00
N ILE A 135 20.32 -7.94 -4.24
CA ILE A 135 20.31 -7.49 -2.84
C ILE A 135 20.44 -8.69 -1.90
N VAL A 136 19.59 -9.68 -2.13
CA VAL A 136 19.47 -10.88 -1.29
C VAL A 136 18.76 -11.96 -2.11
N TRP A 137 19.03 -13.22 -1.79
CA TRP A 137 18.41 -14.39 -2.41
C TRP A 137 17.41 -15.03 -1.47
N LEU A 138 16.23 -15.33 -1.99
CA LEU A 138 15.16 -16.05 -1.32
C LEU A 138 15.13 -17.53 -1.76
N ASP A 139 14.39 -18.35 -1.05
CA ASP A 139 14.30 -19.80 -1.33
C ASP A 139 13.10 -20.19 -2.22
N ASP A 140 12.20 -19.24 -2.53
CA ASP A 140 10.98 -19.53 -3.27
C ASP A 140 10.65 -18.40 -4.27
N PRO A 141 10.53 -18.67 -5.58
CA PRO A 141 10.21 -17.65 -6.60
C PRO A 141 8.82 -17.06 -6.41
N VAL A 142 7.90 -17.80 -5.83
CA VAL A 142 6.55 -17.25 -5.55
C VAL A 142 6.58 -16.22 -4.42
N GLU A 143 7.48 -16.37 -3.46
CA GLU A 143 7.67 -15.36 -2.41
C GLU A 143 8.35 -14.10 -2.97
N VAL A 144 9.29 -14.23 -3.93
CA VAL A 144 9.84 -13.09 -4.67
C VAL A 144 8.72 -12.33 -5.38
N PHE A 145 7.83 -13.04 -6.06
CA PHE A 145 6.68 -12.43 -6.74
C PHE A 145 5.76 -11.68 -5.75
N PHE A 146 5.40 -12.32 -4.64
CA PHE A 146 4.52 -11.68 -3.66
C PHE A 146 5.21 -10.52 -2.92
N LEU A 147 6.52 -10.60 -2.68
CA LEU A 147 7.30 -9.48 -2.15
C LEU A 147 7.22 -8.27 -3.10
N GLN A 148 7.31 -8.50 -4.42
CA GLN A 148 7.15 -7.45 -5.42
C GLN A 148 5.73 -6.87 -5.45
N VAL A 149 4.70 -7.68 -5.19
CA VAL A 149 3.30 -7.21 -5.06
C VAL A 149 3.13 -6.33 -3.82
N GLN A 150 3.78 -6.69 -2.70
CA GLN A 150 3.72 -5.90 -1.44
C GLN A 150 4.60 -4.64 -1.51
N GLY A 151 5.66 -4.64 -2.32
CA GLY A 151 6.57 -3.51 -2.50
C GLY A 151 7.60 -3.31 -1.37
N SER A 152 7.48 -4.04 -0.27
CA SER A 152 8.40 -3.99 0.88
C SER A 152 8.40 -5.31 1.65
N GLY A 153 9.45 -5.55 2.43
CA GLY A 153 9.52 -6.72 3.29
C GLY A 153 10.77 -6.76 4.15
N ARG A 154 10.76 -7.68 5.11
CA ARG A 154 11.93 -8.04 5.93
C ARG A 154 12.47 -9.38 5.48
N VAL A 155 13.79 -9.45 5.39
CA VAL A 155 14.48 -10.69 5.09
C VAL A 155 15.38 -11.04 6.29
N ARG A 156 15.06 -12.12 6.96
CA ARG A 156 15.88 -12.69 8.04
C ARG A 156 17.06 -13.43 7.44
N LEU A 157 18.25 -13.02 7.80
CA LEU A 157 19.50 -13.61 7.32
C LEU A 157 19.95 -14.76 8.20
N ARG A 158 20.84 -15.59 7.67
CA ARG A 158 21.34 -16.79 8.37
C ARG A 158 22.16 -16.49 9.63
N ASP A 159 22.73 -15.30 9.73
CA ASP A 159 23.48 -14.82 10.90
C ASP A 159 22.57 -14.25 12.01
N GLY A 160 21.25 -14.30 11.81
CA GLY A 160 20.26 -13.78 12.75
C GLY A 160 19.93 -12.29 12.55
N SER A 161 20.66 -11.59 11.70
CA SER A 161 20.34 -10.20 11.35
C SER A 161 19.11 -10.12 10.41
N ALA A 162 18.51 -8.95 10.34
CA ALA A 162 17.39 -8.69 9.45
C ALA A 162 17.76 -7.56 8.47
N LEU A 163 17.42 -7.78 7.20
CA LEU A 163 17.48 -6.78 6.15
C LEU A 163 16.07 -6.33 5.83
N ARG A 164 15.82 -5.02 5.80
CA ARG A 164 14.57 -4.48 5.28
C ARG A 164 14.77 -4.00 3.86
N VAL A 165 13.83 -4.34 2.99
CA VAL A 165 13.78 -3.85 1.61
C VAL A 165 12.49 -3.09 1.37
N GLY A 166 12.57 -2.04 0.58
CA GLY A 166 11.44 -1.22 0.17
C GLY A 166 11.45 -0.99 -1.33
N TYR A 167 10.37 -0.44 -1.83
CA TYR A 167 10.19 -0.15 -3.24
C TYR A 167 11.32 0.76 -3.77
N GLY A 168 11.97 0.31 -4.84
CA GLY A 168 13.03 1.04 -5.54
C GLY A 168 12.62 1.53 -6.92
N GLY A 169 11.57 0.95 -7.48
CA GLY A 169 11.09 1.28 -8.83
C GLY A 169 10.43 0.07 -9.49
N LYS A 170 9.93 0.25 -10.71
CA LYS A 170 9.35 -0.82 -11.53
C LYS A 170 9.70 -0.66 -13.01
N ASN A 171 9.50 -1.73 -13.77
CA ASN A 171 9.78 -1.80 -15.21
C ASN A 171 8.76 -1.08 -16.12
N GLY A 172 7.91 -0.19 -15.60
CA GLY A 172 6.94 0.59 -16.37
C GLY A 172 5.67 -0.17 -16.81
N HIS A 173 5.62 -1.49 -16.71
CA HIS A 173 4.44 -2.26 -17.08
C HIS A 173 3.34 -2.22 -16.01
N PRO A 174 2.05 -2.27 -16.42
CA PRO A 174 0.91 -2.36 -15.50
C PRO A 174 0.86 -3.72 -14.82
N TYR A 175 0.36 -3.75 -13.59
CA TYR A 175 0.07 -4.99 -12.88
C TYR A 175 -1.10 -5.74 -13.51
N ARG A 176 -0.95 -7.05 -13.71
CA ARG A 176 -2.03 -7.98 -14.10
C ARG A 176 -2.21 -9.05 -13.04
N SER A 177 -3.46 -9.24 -12.59
CA SER A 177 -3.78 -10.17 -11.51
C SER A 177 -3.63 -11.63 -11.95
N ILE A 178 -2.67 -12.33 -11.37
CA ILE A 178 -2.50 -13.78 -11.57
C ILE A 178 -3.63 -14.60 -10.94
N GLY A 179 -4.32 -14.05 -9.93
CA GLY A 179 -5.52 -14.68 -9.37
C GLY A 179 -6.69 -14.65 -10.33
N GLN A 180 -6.91 -13.53 -11.04
CA GLN A 180 -7.92 -13.46 -12.12
C GLN A 180 -7.56 -14.39 -13.28
N GLU A 181 -6.28 -14.53 -13.59
CA GLU A 181 -5.82 -15.45 -14.63
C GLU A 181 -6.10 -16.93 -14.29
N LEU A 182 -5.93 -17.34 -13.02
CA LEU A 182 -6.33 -18.69 -12.58
C LEU A 182 -7.84 -18.93 -12.72
N VAL A 183 -8.65 -17.90 -12.45
CA VAL A 183 -10.10 -17.96 -12.68
C VAL A 183 -10.40 -18.09 -14.19
N ARG A 184 -9.76 -17.27 -15.02
CA ARG A 184 -9.92 -17.31 -16.49
C ARG A 184 -9.51 -18.66 -17.07
N ARG A 185 -8.46 -19.29 -16.53
CA ARG A 185 -8.02 -20.66 -16.91
C ARG A 185 -8.96 -21.76 -16.40
N GLY A 186 -9.98 -21.42 -15.60
CA GLY A 186 -10.92 -22.39 -15.03
C GLY A 186 -10.35 -23.23 -13.88
N VAL A 187 -9.17 -22.87 -13.34
CA VAL A 187 -8.51 -23.61 -12.25
C VAL A 187 -9.25 -23.42 -10.94
N TYR A 188 -9.73 -22.20 -10.67
CA TYR A 188 -10.50 -21.86 -9.47
C TYR A 188 -11.68 -20.95 -9.80
N ARG A 189 -12.69 -20.96 -8.92
CA ARG A 189 -13.77 -19.96 -8.93
C ARG A 189 -13.31 -18.70 -8.21
N PRO A 190 -13.89 -17.51 -8.50
CA PRO A 190 -13.45 -16.24 -7.90
C PRO A 190 -13.35 -16.25 -6.37
N HIS A 191 -14.30 -16.88 -5.67
CA HIS A 191 -14.36 -16.96 -4.22
C HIS A 191 -13.34 -17.94 -3.60
N GLN A 192 -12.68 -18.76 -4.40
CA GLN A 192 -11.66 -19.73 -3.97
C GLN A 192 -10.24 -19.15 -4.05
N VAL A 193 -10.06 -18.02 -4.73
CA VAL A 193 -8.73 -17.44 -4.96
C VAL A 193 -8.31 -16.58 -3.76
N SER A 194 -7.15 -16.92 -3.21
CA SER A 194 -6.44 -16.11 -2.22
C SER A 194 -4.93 -16.18 -2.48
N ALA A 195 -4.15 -15.29 -1.89
CA ALA A 195 -2.70 -15.33 -2.00
C ALA A 195 -2.12 -16.70 -1.59
N GLN A 196 -2.67 -17.32 -0.53
CA GLN A 196 -2.24 -18.65 -0.08
C GLN A 196 -2.58 -19.75 -1.08
N VAL A 197 -3.76 -19.69 -1.70
CA VAL A 197 -4.16 -20.66 -2.73
C VAL A 197 -3.25 -20.55 -3.95
N ILE A 198 -2.92 -19.33 -4.38
CA ILE A 198 -1.99 -19.07 -5.48
C ILE A 198 -0.61 -19.65 -5.16
N ARG A 199 -0.03 -19.34 -3.98
CA ARG A 199 1.25 -19.90 -3.53
C ARG A 199 1.27 -21.41 -3.60
N ASN A 200 0.25 -22.05 -3.04
CA ASN A 200 0.14 -23.50 -3.01
C ASN A 200 0.02 -24.12 -4.41
N TRP A 201 -0.67 -23.40 -5.31
CA TRP A 201 -0.82 -23.87 -6.69
C TRP A 201 0.49 -23.77 -7.47
N VAL A 202 1.19 -22.64 -7.40
CA VAL A 202 2.49 -22.44 -8.05
C VAL A 202 3.52 -23.47 -7.56
N ARG A 203 3.61 -23.72 -6.26
CA ARG A 203 4.52 -24.71 -5.70
C ARG A 203 4.25 -26.14 -6.16
N ARG A 204 2.98 -26.49 -6.38
CA ARG A 204 2.59 -27.82 -6.88
C ARG A 204 2.71 -27.99 -8.39
N ASN A 205 2.75 -26.88 -9.12
CA ASN A 205 2.81 -26.86 -10.57
C ASN A 205 3.95 -25.91 -11.03
N PRO A 206 5.22 -26.25 -10.86
CA PRO A 206 6.33 -25.31 -11.02
C PRO A 206 6.43 -24.69 -12.42
N ASP A 207 6.24 -25.45 -13.50
CA ASP A 207 6.33 -24.95 -14.87
C ASP A 207 5.12 -24.09 -15.26
N GLU A 208 3.92 -24.56 -14.98
CA GLU A 208 2.70 -23.79 -15.19
C GLU A 208 2.62 -22.59 -14.23
N GLY A 209 3.17 -22.74 -13.02
CA GLY A 209 3.31 -21.70 -12.03
C GLY A 209 4.19 -20.56 -12.50
N ARG A 210 5.35 -20.86 -13.08
CA ARG A 210 6.22 -19.87 -13.72
C ARG A 210 5.49 -19.11 -14.82
N THR A 211 4.82 -19.82 -15.72
CA THR A 211 4.00 -19.22 -16.79
C THR A 211 2.86 -18.37 -16.23
N LEU A 212 2.26 -18.77 -15.09
CA LEU A 212 1.26 -17.96 -14.39
C LEU A 212 1.86 -16.66 -13.86
N LEU A 213 3.03 -16.72 -13.19
CA LEU A 213 3.69 -15.51 -12.67
C LEU A 213 4.05 -14.54 -13.80
N TRP A 214 4.47 -15.05 -14.96
CA TRP A 214 4.77 -14.26 -16.16
C TRP A 214 3.54 -13.58 -16.79
N HIS A 215 2.31 -14.03 -16.48
CA HIS A 215 1.11 -13.31 -16.89
C HIS A 215 1.09 -11.86 -16.37
N ASN A 216 1.71 -11.61 -15.22
CA ASN A 216 1.93 -10.26 -14.74
C ASN A 216 3.22 -9.68 -15.34
N PRO A 217 3.16 -8.75 -16.31
CA PRO A 217 4.36 -8.18 -16.93
C PRO A 217 5.12 -7.22 -16.01
N SER A 218 4.50 -6.73 -14.93
CA SER A 218 5.12 -5.82 -13.98
C SER A 218 6.21 -6.51 -13.18
N PHE A 219 7.38 -5.86 -13.09
CA PHE A 219 8.52 -6.30 -12.28
C PHE A 219 8.94 -5.16 -11.36
N VAL A 220 9.00 -5.41 -10.05
CA VAL A 220 9.37 -4.42 -9.03
C VAL A 220 10.80 -4.65 -8.60
N PHE A 221 11.55 -3.57 -8.55
CA PHE A 221 12.91 -3.49 -8.02
C PHE A 221 12.89 -2.92 -6.61
N PHE A 222 13.93 -3.23 -5.83
CA PHE A 222 14.00 -2.86 -4.42
C PHE A 222 15.21 -1.98 -4.11
N ARG A 223 15.15 -1.36 -2.95
CA ARG A 223 16.31 -0.74 -2.29
C ARG A 223 16.42 -1.25 -0.87
N GLU A 224 17.62 -1.31 -0.34
CA GLU A 224 17.82 -1.58 1.08
C GLU A 224 17.36 -0.38 1.89
N ILE A 225 16.64 -0.64 2.97
CA ILE A 225 16.17 0.36 3.91
C ILE A 225 17.00 0.20 5.18
N GLY A 226 17.86 1.20 5.44
CA GLY A 226 18.55 1.34 6.70
C GLY A 226 17.72 2.14 7.70
N ASP A 227 18.14 2.16 8.97
CA ASP A 227 17.71 3.10 10.02
C ASP A 227 16.22 3.16 10.36
N VAL A 228 15.41 2.17 9.94
CA VAL A 228 14.04 2.01 10.38
C VAL A 228 13.98 1.01 11.54
N PRO A 229 13.57 1.43 12.74
CA PRO A 229 13.45 0.55 13.89
C PRO A 229 12.60 -0.69 13.61
N ALA A 230 12.92 -1.80 14.25
CA ALA A 230 12.28 -3.09 13.99
C ALA A 230 10.77 -3.08 14.30
N GLU A 231 10.36 -2.28 15.28
CA GLU A 231 8.95 -2.10 15.68
C GLU A 231 8.12 -1.22 14.76
N LYS A 232 8.78 -0.39 13.93
CA LYS A 232 8.11 0.44 12.92
C LYS A 232 7.79 -0.38 11.68
N GLY A 233 6.74 -0.01 10.94
CA GLY A 233 6.41 -0.57 9.63
C GLY A 233 7.38 -0.15 8.53
N PRO A 234 7.22 -0.66 7.31
CA PRO A 234 8.03 -0.26 6.17
C PRO A 234 7.79 1.21 5.79
N LEU A 235 8.65 1.76 4.95
CA LEU A 235 8.44 3.09 4.40
C LEU A 235 7.35 3.04 3.33
N GLY A 236 6.31 3.85 3.49
CA GLY A 236 5.30 4.10 2.47
C GLY A 236 5.76 5.11 1.40
N ALA A 237 4.84 5.51 0.53
CA ALA A 237 5.11 6.44 -0.56
C ALA A 237 5.60 7.82 -0.10
N MET A 238 5.25 8.23 1.11
CA MET A 238 5.72 9.47 1.73
C MET A 238 7.10 9.33 2.40
N ASN A 239 7.80 8.22 2.20
CA ASN A 239 9.08 7.92 2.84
C ASN A 239 9.02 7.95 4.38
N ARG A 240 7.85 7.70 4.96
CA ARG A 240 7.57 7.54 6.39
C ARG A 240 7.11 6.13 6.69
N SER A 241 7.45 5.64 7.87
CA SER A 241 7.00 4.32 8.32
C SER A 241 5.48 4.26 8.44
N VAL A 242 4.87 3.29 7.76
CA VAL A 242 3.43 3.05 7.91
C VAL A 242 3.13 2.35 9.23
N THR A 243 2.00 2.69 9.82
CA THR A 243 1.56 2.19 11.13
C THR A 243 0.38 1.24 10.95
N ALA A 244 0.46 0.05 11.56
CA ALA A 244 -0.59 -0.96 11.47
C ALA A 244 -1.95 -0.40 11.92
N LEU A 245 -2.98 -0.59 11.05
CA LEU A 245 -4.35 -0.12 11.28
C LEU A 245 -4.48 1.40 11.54
N ARG A 246 -3.48 2.18 11.10
CA ARG A 246 -3.49 3.65 11.11
C ARG A 246 -2.96 4.26 9.83
N SER A 247 -2.40 3.45 8.92
CA SER A 247 -1.95 3.89 7.60
C SER A 247 -2.70 3.14 6.51
N VAL A 248 -2.98 3.84 5.42
CA VAL A 248 -3.62 3.28 4.22
C VAL A 248 -2.91 3.73 2.95
N ALA A 249 -2.93 2.86 1.94
CA ALA A 249 -2.61 3.22 0.57
C ALA A 249 -3.89 3.66 -0.14
N VAL A 250 -3.79 4.75 -0.90
CA VAL A 250 -4.91 5.41 -1.60
C VAL A 250 -4.51 5.76 -3.04
N ASP A 251 -5.48 6.22 -3.81
CA ASP A 251 -5.22 6.89 -5.10
C ASP A 251 -4.98 8.39 -4.86
N PRO A 252 -3.74 8.89 -5.06
CA PRO A 252 -3.41 10.30 -4.83
C PRO A 252 -4.12 11.26 -5.78
N ASP A 253 -4.73 10.76 -6.86
CA ASP A 253 -5.54 11.56 -7.77
C ASP A 253 -6.88 12.00 -7.11
N TYR A 254 -7.28 11.37 -6.02
CA TYR A 254 -8.51 11.67 -5.28
C TYR A 254 -8.28 11.99 -3.81
N VAL A 255 -7.33 11.33 -3.18
CA VAL A 255 -7.02 11.48 -1.76
C VAL A 255 -5.60 11.99 -1.59
N PRO A 256 -5.40 13.22 -1.11
CA PRO A 256 -4.06 13.77 -0.91
C PRO A 256 -3.24 12.89 0.03
N LEU A 257 -1.99 12.63 -0.33
CA LEU A 257 -1.06 11.98 0.61
C LEU A 257 -0.86 12.86 1.84
N GLY A 258 -0.83 12.23 3.00
CA GLY A 258 -0.81 12.87 4.31
C GLY A 258 -2.20 13.18 4.88
N ALA A 259 -3.25 13.11 4.07
CA ALA A 259 -4.60 13.37 4.56
C ALA A 259 -5.08 12.33 5.58
N PRO A 260 -5.70 12.76 6.69
CA PRO A 260 -6.49 11.86 7.52
C PRO A 260 -7.71 11.37 6.74
N VAL A 261 -8.02 10.10 6.87
CA VAL A 261 -9.14 9.45 6.19
C VAL A 261 -9.96 8.61 7.17
N TRP A 262 -11.25 8.77 7.15
CA TRP A 262 -12.16 7.94 7.93
C TRP A 262 -12.57 6.71 7.14
N ILE A 263 -12.33 5.54 7.71
CA ILE A 263 -12.64 4.24 7.12
C ILE A 263 -13.89 3.67 7.78
N GLU A 264 -14.91 3.42 6.99
CA GLU A 264 -16.08 2.64 7.39
C GLU A 264 -16.11 1.35 6.58
N LYS A 265 -15.34 0.36 7.01
CA LYS A 265 -15.24 -0.95 6.37
C LYS A 265 -16.29 -1.89 6.93
N GLY A 266 -17.08 -2.51 6.06
CA GLY A 266 -18.02 -3.58 6.39
C GLY A 266 -17.35 -4.96 6.50
N GLY A 267 -18.10 -6.00 6.14
CA GLY A 267 -17.63 -7.38 6.09
C GLY A 267 -17.59 -8.07 7.44
N LYS A 268 -16.81 -9.17 7.50
CA LYS A 268 -16.76 -10.05 8.68
C LYS A 268 -16.22 -9.36 9.93
N ASP A 269 -15.18 -8.55 9.75
CA ASP A 269 -14.53 -7.78 10.83
C ASP A 269 -14.71 -6.28 10.53
N PRO A 270 -15.87 -5.68 10.85
CA PRO A 270 -16.16 -4.29 10.51
C PRO A 270 -15.18 -3.35 11.23
N MET A 271 -14.84 -2.24 10.57
CA MET A 271 -13.87 -1.30 11.09
C MET A 271 -14.33 0.13 10.86
N HIS A 272 -14.28 0.95 11.91
CA HIS A 272 -14.53 2.38 11.89
C HIS A 272 -13.31 3.05 12.50
N LYS A 273 -12.43 3.63 11.68
CA LYS A 273 -11.12 4.14 12.14
C LYS A 273 -10.65 5.33 11.35
N LEU A 274 -10.06 6.27 12.07
CA LEU A 274 -9.28 7.35 11.47
C LEU A 274 -7.87 6.83 11.17
N MET A 275 -7.47 6.94 9.91
CA MET A 275 -6.16 6.54 9.42
C MET A 275 -5.52 7.69 8.64
N VAL A 276 -4.25 7.57 8.25
CA VAL A 276 -3.54 8.55 7.45
C VAL A 276 -3.14 7.94 6.11
N ALA A 277 -3.36 8.67 5.03
CA ALA A 277 -3.01 8.29 3.67
C ALA A 277 -1.50 8.45 3.45
N GLN A 278 -0.69 7.45 3.83
CA GLN A 278 0.79 7.52 3.78
C GLN A 278 1.38 6.72 2.61
N ASP A 279 0.55 5.99 1.88
CA ASP A 279 1.04 5.06 0.88
C ASP A 279 0.17 5.07 -0.39
N THR A 280 0.69 4.45 -1.44
CA THR A 280 0.02 4.27 -2.74
C THR A 280 0.28 2.86 -3.27
N GLY A 281 -0.49 2.46 -4.26
CA GLY A 281 -0.25 1.21 -4.97
C GLY A 281 -0.75 1.28 -6.41
N SER A 282 -0.07 0.59 -7.32
CA SER A 282 -0.44 0.59 -8.74
C SER A 282 -1.83 0.00 -9.02
N ALA A 283 -2.34 -0.84 -8.10
CA ALA A 283 -3.68 -1.43 -8.15
C ALA A 283 -4.71 -0.66 -7.29
N ILE A 284 -4.28 0.41 -6.61
CA ILE A 284 -5.13 1.22 -5.75
C ILE A 284 -5.54 2.45 -6.53
N LYS A 285 -6.65 2.31 -7.28
CA LYS A 285 -7.15 3.34 -8.19
C LYS A 285 -8.62 3.64 -7.96
N GLY A 286 -8.97 4.95 -7.94
CA GLY A 286 -10.30 5.48 -7.75
C GLY A 286 -10.55 6.11 -6.37
N ALA A 287 -11.57 6.98 -6.30
CA ALA A 287 -11.89 7.79 -5.12
C ALA A 287 -12.30 6.95 -3.89
N GLN A 288 -12.99 5.84 -4.11
CA GLN A 288 -13.49 4.95 -3.06
C GLN A 288 -12.67 3.66 -3.00
N ARG A 289 -11.32 3.79 -3.00
CA ARG A 289 -10.38 2.68 -2.96
C ARG A 289 -9.30 2.91 -1.90
N ALA A 290 -9.17 1.98 -0.96
CA ALA A 290 -8.07 2.00 -0.01
C ALA A 290 -7.54 0.59 0.29
N ASP A 291 -6.24 0.52 0.58
CA ASP A 291 -5.56 -0.69 1.02
C ASP A 291 -5.00 -0.46 2.43
N ILE A 292 -5.48 -1.22 3.40
CA ILE A 292 -5.20 -1.00 4.83
C ILE A 292 -3.93 -1.74 5.20
N PHE A 293 -2.99 -1.06 5.87
CA PHE A 293 -1.79 -1.70 6.40
C PHE A 293 -2.10 -2.49 7.68
N PHE A 294 -1.85 -3.80 7.65
CA PHE A 294 -2.14 -4.70 8.77
C PHE A 294 -0.95 -4.99 9.69
N GLY A 295 0.24 -4.49 9.34
CA GLY A 295 1.46 -4.73 10.11
C GLY A 295 2.44 -5.67 9.42
N THR A 296 3.36 -6.26 10.19
CA THR A 296 4.46 -7.10 9.70
C THR A 296 4.24 -8.57 10.05
N GLY A 297 4.71 -9.46 9.17
CA GLY A 297 4.80 -10.91 9.41
C GLY A 297 3.52 -11.69 9.10
N ALA A 298 3.57 -12.99 9.39
CA ALA A 298 2.57 -13.97 8.94
C ALA A 298 1.15 -13.71 9.50
N ALA A 299 1.04 -13.27 10.76
CA ALA A 299 -0.26 -12.96 11.37
C ALA A 299 -0.94 -11.77 10.69
N ALA A 300 -0.18 -10.71 10.39
CA ALA A 300 -0.65 -9.57 9.63
C ALA A 300 -1.07 -9.98 8.21
N GLY A 301 -0.25 -10.80 7.54
CA GLY A 301 -0.54 -11.32 6.21
C GLY A 301 -1.82 -12.16 6.15
N LYS A 302 -2.07 -13.00 7.16
CA LYS A 302 -3.31 -13.77 7.26
C LYS A 302 -4.55 -12.87 7.37
N ARG A 303 -4.47 -11.82 8.18
CA ARG A 303 -5.57 -10.84 8.33
C ARG A 303 -5.77 -10.03 7.06
N ALA A 304 -4.70 -9.43 6.53
CA ALA A 304 -4.73 -8.64 5.30
C ALA A 304 -5.31 -9.42 4.11
N GLY A 305 -4.88 -10.66 3.94
CA GLY A 305 -5.29 -11.53 2.82
C GLY A 305 -6.77 -11.93 2.82
N THR A 306 -7.52 -11.67 3.89
CA THR A 306 -8.96 -11.93 3.97
C THR A 306 -9.81 -10.69 3.69
N VAL A 307 -9.19 -9.52 3.61
CA VAL A 307 -9.92 -8.25 3.43
C VAL A 307 -10.23 -8.03 1.96
N ARG A 308 -11.51 -8.05 1.64
CA ARG A 308 -12.10 -7.61 0.37
C ARG A 308 -13.52 -7.16 0.66
N ASP A 309 -13.63 -6.04 1.34
CA ASP A 309 -14.88 -5.58 1.94
C ASP A 309 -15.33 -4.25 1.30
N SER A 310 -16.63 -4.05 1.27
CA SER A 310 -17.22 -2.78 0.86
C SER A 310 -17.40 -1.83 2.06
N GLY A 311 -17.64 -0.57 1.75
CA GLY A 311 -17.92 0.42 2.78
C GLY A 311 -17.88 1.85 2.26
N ARG A 312 -17.35 2.77 3.06
CA ARG A 312 -17.25 4.20 2.73
C ARG A 312 -15.88 4.73 3.17
N LEU A 313 -15.21 5.45 2.27
CA LEU A 313 -13.97 6.20 2.52
C LEU A 313 -14.30 7.69 2.53
N VAL A 314 -14.01 8.38 3.62
CA VAL A 314 -14.23 9.81 3.78
C VAL A 314 -12.90 10.50 4.08
N VAL A 315 -12.55 11.50 3.30
CA VAL A 315 -11.30 12.27 3.47
C VAL A 315 -11.55 13.43 4.42
N LEU A 316 -10.67 13.66 5.38
CA LEU A 316 -10.69 14.88 6.17
C LEU A 316 -9.77 15.92 5.51
N LEU A 317 -10.36 16.97 4.99
CA LEU A 317 -9.64 18.09 4.38
C LEU A 317 -9.67 19.33 5.28
N PRO A 318 -8.61 20.15 5.30
CA PRO A 318 -8.69 21.49 5.91
C PRO A 318 -9.93 22.24 5.44
N ILE A 319 -10.55 23.03 6.31
CA ILE A 319 -11.83 23.71 6.03
C ILE A 319 -11.77 24.48 4.71
N SER A 320 -10.69 25.26 4.49
CA SER A 320 -10.49 26.04 3.26
C SER A 320 -10.46 25.17 2.00
N GLU A 321 -9.84 23.99 2.10
CA GLU A 321 -9.71 23.05 0.98
C GLU A 321 -11.04 22.34 0.69
N ALA A 322 -11.74 21.92 1.72
CA ALA A 322 -13.06 21.29 1.62
C ALA A 322 -14.08 22.22 0.95
N LEU A 323 -14.12 23.49 1.36
CA LEU A 323 -15.04 24.50 0.79
C LEU A 323 -14.71 24.86 -0.67
N ARG A 324 -13.42 24.77 -1.06
CA ARG A 324 -13.05 24.94 -2.49
C ARG A 324 -13.51 23.77 -3.36
N LEU A 325 -13.50 22.56 -2.79
CA LEU A 325 -13.85 21.34 -3.53
C LEU A 325 -15.37 21.16 -3.65
N ALA A 326 -16.11 21.49 -2.61
CA ALA A 326 -17.56 21.44 -2.56
C ALA A 326 -18.09 22.75 -1.96
N PRO A 327 -18.24 23.81 -2.77
CA PRO A 327 -18.84 25.05 -2.30
C PRO A 327 -20.24 24.79 -1.73
N GLU A 328 -20.52 25.34 -0.56
CA GLU A 328 -21.87 25.35 -0.01
C GLU A 328 -22.78 26.10 -1.00
N GLY A 329 -23.77 25.41 -1.56
CA GLY A 329 -24.73 25.96 -2.50
C GLY A 329 -25.76 26.86 -1.85
#